data_34226b53d01d4f94546d5e58b3155fbf
#
_entry.id   34226b53d01d4f94546d5e58b3155fbf
#
_cell.length_a   1.000
_cell.length_b   1.000
_cell.length_c   1.000
_cell.angle_alpha   90.00
_cell.angle_beta   90.00
_cell.angle_gamma   90.00
#
_symmetry.space_group_name_H-M   'P 1'
#
loop_
_entity.id
_entity.type
_entity.pdbx_description
1 polymer ?
#
loop_
_entity_poly.entity_id
_entity_poly.type
_entity_poly.pdbx_seq_one_letter_code
_entity_poly.pdbx_strand_id
1 'polypeptide(L)'
;MPFRVVLLGLGGLSLEILDPLIHRGWVPNLEYLLGHGVVGPLSSGLPPFAAAEWTMILTGEGPGTTGFLEGCRKAPGSYFPEVASLKALSRRAPHSLLARTAPETVLVGVPLPPVPGPLPPEEAIQVLHWEGERFSARSLPLPLEEPSAEGEGEADALARFLEGATRRMIALSVSIARMLRSGGPRMVAIHFAGLDRILARFYQDLSAAFLGRSSRGFDEPLRQFFRVFDDAVGTVLDLSRKSGDLVVLYSAHGFGPARRILNLNAFLLSRGDLCLRSGAGKESLLREVAAPVLRSMRIERGRVKRILARPGLSEAVDRAGSLFSSEIGHFDWSRTRAFSLTRTGIILNIRGIESHGTVNPGPEERALGEAIREALLDLEDPATGRRPVREVVWRDALFAGPGLPELPHLIVRDWDPEYLLEDWRKVVPSDSVFSDPVLRTGSPRPSGFYCFSGAGLPDRLRSPRSRTLPEIAALLSDFLGDRDKSLPADLPQGS
;
A
#
# COMPACT_ATOMS: atom_id res chain seq x y z
N MET A 1 4.90 0.35 -34.48
CA MET A 1 4.10 -0.07 -33.31
C MET A 1 3.77 1.18 -32.51
N PRO A 2 2.60 1.32 -31.92
CA PRO A 2 2.31 2.46 -31.05
C PRO A 2 3.26 2.45 -29.85
N PHE A 3 3.73 3.62 -29.47
CA PHE A 3 4.59 3.78 -28.30
C PHE A 3 3.82 3.40 -27.03
N ARG A 4 4.51 2.75 -26.13
CA ARG A 4 3.99 2.22 -24.89
C ARG A 4 4.60 2.98 -23.70
N VAL A 5 3.82 3.14 -22.64
CA VAL A 5 4.32 3.59 -21.36
C VAL A 5 4.49 2.36 -20.45
N VAL A 6 5.66 2.20 -19.89
CA VAL A 6 5.95 1.18 -18.87
C VAL A 6 6.21 1.89 -17.56
N LEU A 7 5.28 1.76 -16.62
CA LEU A 7 5.32 2.38 -15.31
C LEU A 7 5.77 1.36 -14.26
N LEU A 8 6.88 1.64 -13.58
CA LEU A 8 7.51 0.78 -12.57
C LEU A 8 7.38 1.42 -11.19
N GLY A 9 6.58 0.83 -10.31
CA GLY A 9 6.47 1.25 -8.91
C GLY A 9 7.38 0.42 -8.00
N LEU A 10 8.32 1.09 -7.36
CA LEU A 10 9.24 0.52 -6.38
C LEU A 10 8.74 0.82 -4.97
N GLY A 11 8.12 -0.14 -4.32
CA GLY A 11 7.62 0.04 -2.96
C GLY A 11 8.75 0.34 -1.95
N GLY A 12 8.94 1.62 -1.60
CA GLY A 12 9.81 2.03 -0.50
C GLY A 12 11.32 2.08 -0.81
N LEU A 13 11.74 1.90 -2.04
CA LEU A 13 13.15 1.91 -2.43
C LEU A 13 13.58 3.34 -2.79
N SER A 14 14.02 4.13 -1.80
CA SER A 14 14.54 5.50 -2.00
C SER A 14 15.97 5.51 -2.55
N LEU A 15 16.42 6.69 -3.03
CA LEU A 15 17.81 6.87 -3.46
C LEU A 15 18.80 6.59 -2.33
N GLU A 16 18.46 6.90 -1.08
CA GLU A 16 19.30 6.63 0.10
C GLU A 16 19.55 5.11 0.31
N ILE A 17 18.60 4.26 -0.13
CA ILE A 17 18.76 2.80 -0.09
C ILE A 17 19.43 2.30 -1.37
N LEU A 18 19.14 2.92 -2.52
CA LEU A 18 19.69 2.52 -3.81
C LEU A 18 21.20 2.82 -3.91
N ASP A 19 21.65 3.97 -3.44
CA ASP A 19 23.07 4.34 -3.49
C ASP A 19 24.00 3.26 -2.91
N PRO A 20 23.79 2.75 -1.68
CA PRO A 20 24.58 1.65 -1.15
C PRO A 20 24.47 0.34 -1.95
N LEU A 21 23.30 0.03 -2.51
CA LEU A 21 23.10 -1.16 -3.36
C LEU A 21 23.86 -1.05 -4.68
N ILE A 22 23.88 0.14 -5.29
CA ILE A 22 24.64 0.47 -6.51
C ILE A 22 26.13 0.34 -6.22
N HIS A 23 26.65 0.98 -5.17
CA HIS A 23 28.07 0.92 -4.80
C HIS A 23 28.57 -0.52 -4.57
N ARG A 24 27.68 -1.43 -4.16
CA ARG A 24 27.98 -2.86 -3.99
C ARG A 24 27.79 -3.68 -5.25
N GLY A 25 27.35 -3.09 -6.34
CA GLY A 25 27.05 -3.78 -7.59
C GLY A 25 25.89 -4.79 -7.48
N TRP A 26 24.94 -4.55 -6.56
CA TRP A 26 23.78 -5.43 -6.40
C TRP A 26 22.69 -5.16 -7.42
N VAL A 27 22.63 -3.93 -7.97
CA VAL A 27 21.55 -3.45 -8.84
C VAL A 27 22.08 -2.68 -10.08
N PRO A 28 22.90 -3.35 -10.95
CA PRO A 28 23.55 -2.69 -12.09
C PRO A 28 22.57 -2.18 -13.17
N ASN A 29 21.39 -2.82 -13.34
CA ASN A 29 20.39 -2.35 -14.31
C ASN A 29 19.70 -1.07 -13.82
N LEU A 30 19.44 -0.96 -12.52
CA LEU A 30 18.94 0.28 -11.90
C LEU A 30 19.98 1.39 -11.95
N GLU A 31 21.25 1.10 -11.67
CA GLU A 31 22.36 2.03 -11.85
C GLU A 31 22.38 2.58 -13.27
N TYR A 32 22.31 1.71 -14.28
CA TYR A 32 22.24 2.12 -15.67
C TYR A 32 21.03 3.01 -15.95
N LEU A 33 19.83 2.61 -15.47
CA LEU A 33 18.60 3.37 -15.68
C LEU A 33 18.68 4.77 -15.08
N LEU A 34 19.15 4.89 -13.85
CA LEU A 34 19.30 6.17 -13.14
C LEU A 34 20.37 7.05 -13.78
N GLY A 35 21.47 6.47 -14.24
CA GLY A 35 22.58 7.19 -14.89
C GLY A 35 22.24 7.73 -16.29
N HIS A 36 21.24 7.16 -16.97
CA HIS A 36 20.84 7.54 -18.32
C HIS A 36 19.42 8.14 -18.41
N GLY A 37 18.72 8.21 -17.29
CA GLY A 37 17.38 8.77 -17.18
C GLY A 37 17.38 10.19 -16.58
N VAL A 38 16.21 10.77 -16.54
CA VAL A 38 15.95 12.04 -15.86
C VAL A 38 15.40 11.75 -14.47
N VAL A 39 16.22 11.91 -13.46
CA VAL A 39 15.91 11.63 -12.05
C VAL A 39 15.53 12.91 -11.33
N GLY A 40 14.47 12.86 -10.53
CA GLY A 40 14.03 13.97 -9.70
C GLY A 40 13.35 13.52 -8.40
N PRO A 41 13.26 14.41 -7.41
CA PRO A 41 12.56 14.10 -6.17
C PRO A 41 11.06 13.98 -6.41
N LEU A 42 10.42 13.04 -5.68
CA LEU A 42 8.99 12.78 -5.71
C LEU A 42 8.41 12.94 -4.30
N SER A 43 7.34 13.73 -4.19
CA SER A 43 6.57 13.86 -2.97
C SER A 43 5.20 13.21 -3.12
N SER A 44 4.84 12.34 -2.20
CA SER A 44 3.47 11.81 -2.14
C SER A 44 2.51 12.81 -1.48
N GLY A 45 3.01 13.73 -0.66
CA GLY A 45 2.20 14.65 0.15
C GLY A 45 1.33 13.97 1.20
N LEU A 46 1.41 12.66 1.33
CA LEU A 46 0.59 11.78 2.18
C LEU A 46 1.49 10.80 2.92
N PRO A 47 0.96 10.16 3.98
CA PRO A 47 1.61 9.02 4.57
C PRO A 47 1.95 7.95 3.51
N PRO A 48 3.14 7.34 3.58
CA PRO A 48 3.68 6.49 2.52
C PRO A 48 3.03 5.09 2.51
N PHE A 49 2.02 4.91 1.66
CA PHE A 49 1.32 3.63 1.47
C PHE A 49 1.11 3.33 -0.01
N ALA A 50 1.59 2.18 -0.47
CA ALA A 50 1.57 1.78 -1.87
C ALA A 50 0.18 1.87 -2.52
N ALA A 51 -0.90 1.48 -1.82
CA ALA A 51 -2.26 1.59 -2.37
C ALA A 51 -2.70 3.04 -2.58
N ALA A 52 -2.32 3.98 -1.70
CA ALA A 52 -2.58 5.41 -1.87
C ALA A 52 -1.78 5.97 -3.05
N GLU A 53 -0.52 5.61 -3.16
CA GLU A 53 0.36 6.04 -4.26
C GLU A 53 -0.16 5.57 -5.62
N TRP A 54 -0.55 4.29 -5.72
CA TRP A 54 -1.16 3.75 -6.93
C TRP A 54 -2.52 4.37 -7.25
N THR A 55 -3.32 4.71 -6.24
CA THR A 55 -4.55 5.48 -6.44
C THR A 55 -4.24 6.81 -7.09
N MET A 56 -3.30 7.59 -6.55
CA MET A 56 -2.96 8.92 -7.06
C MET A 56 -2.35 8.86 -8.47
N ILE A 57 -1.43 7.95 -8.73
CA ILE A 57 -0.76 7.92 -10.04
C ILE A 57 -1.68 7.40 -11.15
N LEU A 58 -2.58 6.46 -10.86
CA LEU A 58 -3.54 5.96 -11.84
C LEU A 58 -4.69 6.91 -12.11
N THR A 59 -5.10 7.70 -11.11
CA THR A 59 -6.21 8.64 -11.24
C THR A 59 -5.76 10.05 -11.62
N GLY A 60 -4.58 10.47 -11.21
CA GLY A 60 -4.14 11.87 -11.23
C GLY A 60 -4.78 12.71 -10.13
N GLU A 61 -5.52 12.08 -9.21
CA GLU A 61 -6.34 12.76 -8.19
C GLU A 61 -5.90 12.37 -6.78
N GLY A 62 -6.02 13.32 -5.87
CA GLY A 62 -5.76 13.10 -4.45
C GLY A 62 -6.97 12.57 -3.68
N PRO A 63 -6.80 12.36 -2.36
CA PRO A 63 -7.87 11.84 -1.49
C PRO A 63 -9.11 12.72 -1.44
N GLY A 64 -8.98 14.03 -1.59
CA GLY A 64 -10.12 14.97 -1.60
C GLY A 64 -11.12 14.68 -2.73
N THR A 65 -10.64 14.21 -3.89
CA THR A 65 -11.49 13.80 -5.01
C THR A 65 -11.90 12.34 -4.87
N THR A 66 -10.95 11.46 -4.59
CA THR A 66 -11.19 10.00 -4.61
C THR A 66 -11.90 9.49 -3.36
N GLY A 67 -11.76 10.17 -2.23
CA GLY A 67 -12.28 9.74 -0.92
C GLY A 67 -11.46 8.64 -0.25
N PHE A 68 -10.34 8.23 -0.84
CA PHE A 68 -9.51 7.14 -0.29
C PHE A 68 -8.22 7.69 0.34
N LEU A 69 -8.03 7.45 1.63
CA LEU A 69 -6.78 7.64 2.34
C LEU A 69 -6.16 6.26 2.61
N GLU A 70 -4.84 6.11 2.41
CA GLU A 70 -4.12 4.84 2.61
C GLU A 70 -4.71 3.64 1.81
N GLY A 71 -5.43 3.91 0.70
CA GLY A 71 -6.07 2.88 -0.10
C GLY A 71 -7.41 2.38 0.45
N CYS A 72 -7.94 2.99 1.49
CA CYS A 72 -9.28 2.71 2.00
C CYS A 72 -10.04 3.99 2.36
N ARG A 73 -11.36 3.84 2.51
CA ARG A 73 -12.27 4.89 2.97
C ARG A 73 -13.27 4.31 3.95
N LYS A 74 -13.92 5.15 4.71
CA LYS A 74 -15.11 4.77 5.45
C LYS A 74 -16.33 4.76 4.51
N ALA A 75 -17.00 3.63 4.37
CA ALA A 75 -18.25 3.58 3.64
C ALA A 75 -19.35 4.34 4.42
N PRO A 76 -20.20 5.17 3.75
CA PRO A 76 -21.27 5.89 4.41
C PRO A 76 -22.21 4.95 5.19
N GLY A 77 -22.50 5.30 6.44
CA GLY A 77 -23.37 4.50 7.32
C GLY A 77 -22.78 3.17 7.80
N SER A 78 -21.52 2.88 7.47
CA SER A 78 -20.81 1.66 7.87
C SER A 78 -19.61 1.99 8.74
N TYR A 79 -19.27 1.08 9.65
CA TYR A 79 -18.02 1.14 10.41
C TYR A 79 -16.91 0.32 9.77
N PHE A 80 -17.18 -0.32 8.64
CA PHE A 80 -16.16 -1.10 7.92
C PHE A 80 -15.47 -0.26 6.84
N PRO A 81 -14.16 -0.40 6.70
CA PRO A 81 -13.45 0.25 5.62
C PRO A 81 -13.83 -0.38 4.27
N GLU A 82 -13.99 0.45 3.27
CA GLU A 82 -14.07 0.06 1.86
C GLU A 82 -12.71 0.27 1.22
N VAL A 83 -12.17 -0.78 0.60
CA VAL A 83 -10.89 -0.72 -0.09
C VAL A 83 -11.05 -0.05 -1.45
N ALA A 84 -10.09 0.81 -1.81
CA ALA A 84 -10.03 1.40 -3.14
C ALA A 84 -9.98 0.30 -4.20
N SER A 85 -10.90 0.36 -5.17
CA SER A 85 -10.91 -0.57 -6.29
C SER A 85 -10.80 0.19 -7.61
N LEU A 86 -10.22 -0.46 -8.62
CA LEU A 86 -10.06 0.15 -9.94
C LEU A 86 -11.40 0.62 -10.53
N LYS A 87 -12.48 -0.14 -10.32
CA LYS A 87 -13.83 0.22 -10.74
C LYS A 87 -14.38 1.44 -10.00
N ALA A 88 -14.12 1.56 -8.69
CA ALA A 88 -14.54 2.72 -7.92
C ALA A 88 -13.76 3.97 -8.34
N LEU A 89 -12.46 3.83 -8.57
CA LEU A 89 -11.56 4.91 -8.97
C LEU A 89 -11.89 5.44 -10.38
N SER A 90 -12.13 4.57 -11.36
CA SER A 90 -12.48 4.99 -12.73
C SER A 90 -13.77 5.82 -12.80
N ARG A 91 -14.74 5.53 -11.93
CA ARG A 91 -15.99 6.31 -11.84
C ARG A 91 -15.78 7.69 -11.21
N ARG A 92 -14.84 7.82 -10.27
CA ARG A 92 -14.55 9.08 -9.56
C ARG A 92 -13.59 9.98 -10.32
N ALA A 93 -12.76 9.41 -11.17
CA ALA A 93 -11.78 10.11 -11.99
C ALA A 93 -11.91 9.72 -13.47
N PRO A 94 -12.97 10.15 -14.17
CA PRO A 94 -13.25 9.75 -15.55
C PRO A 94 -12.23 10.26 -16.56
N HIS A 95 -11.43 11.26 -16.22
CA HIS A 95 -10.35 11.81 -17.06
C HIS A 95 -8.96 11.31 -16.65
N SER A 96 -8.90 10.30 -15.80
CA SER A 96 -7.66 9.72 -15.26
C SER A 96 -6.79 9.07 -16.32
N LEU A 97 -5.51 8.86 -15.98
CA LEU A 97 -4.59 8.07 -16.79
C LEU A 97 -5.18 6.69 -17.10
N LEU A 98 -5.78 6.04 -16.09
CA LEU A 98 -6.43 4.75 -16.24
C LEU A 98 -7.58 4.79 -17.27
N ALA A 99 -8.44 5.81 -17.23
CA ALA A 99 -9.57 5.94 -18.16
C ALA A 99 -9.13 6.24 -19.59
N ARG A 100 -8.07 7.04 -19.76
CA ARG A 100 -7.53 7.39 -21.10
C ARG A 100 -6.78 6.26 -21.78
N THR A 101 -6.23 5.33 -21.01
CA THR A 101 -5.47 4.18 -21.54
C THR A 101 -6.30 2.91 -21.69
N ALA A 102 -7.57 2.93 -21.21
CA ALA A 102 -8.49 1.84 -21.49
C ALA A 102 -8.84 1.82 -23.01
N PRO A 103 -8.95 0.65 -23.64
CA PRO A 103 -8.92 -0.71 -23.09
C PRO A 103 -7.53 -1.39 -23.10
N GLU A 104 -6.46 -0.68 -23.32
CA GLU A 104 -5.12 -1.22 -23.61
C GLU A 104 -4.16 -1.09 -22.40
N THR A 105 -4.66 -1.27 -21.19
CA THR A 105 -3.85 -1.20 -19.97
C THR A 105 -3.71 -2.56 -19.31
N VAL A 106 -2.49 -2.88 -18.90
CA VAL A 106 -2.18 -4.06 -18.08
C VAL A 106 -1.54 -3.63 -16.77
N LEU A 107 -2.09 -4.10 -15.66
CA LEU A 107 -1.59 -3.84 -14.32
C LEU A 107 -1.05 -5.14 -13.72
N VAL A 108 0.17 -5.14 -13.22
CA VAL A 108 0.84 -6.31 -12.65
C VAL A 108 1.25 -6.03 -11.21
N GLY A 109 0.73 -6.81 -10.28
CA GLY A 109 1.06 -6.70 -8.86
C GLY A 109 0.58 -5.40 -8.18
N VAL A 110 -0.19 -4.56 -8.88
CA VAL A 110 -0.72 -3.31 -8.32
C VAL A 110 -1.64 -3.63 -7.14
N PRO A 111 -1.46 -2.98 -5.96
CA PRO A 111 -2.18 -3.33 -4.74
C PRO A 111 -3.60 -2.72 -4.68
N LEU A 112 -4.34 -2.84 -5.77
CA LEU A 112 -5.72 -2.37 -5.90
C LEU A 112 -6.59 -3.49 -6.49
N PRO A 113 -7.68 -3.90 -5.82
CA PRO A 113 -8.58 -4.90 -6.37
C PRO A 113 -9.33 -4.36 -7.60
N PRO A 114 -9.74 -5.21 -8.55
CA PRO A 114 -10.45 -4.78 -9.75
C PRO A 114 -11.85 -4.23 -9.45
N VAL A 115 -12.55 -4.83 -8.48
CA VAL A 115 -13.92 -4.45 -8.07
C VAL A 115 -13.97 -4.30 -6.55
N PRO A 116 -14.96 -3.57 -5.99
CA PRO A 116 -15.17 -3.53 -4.54
C PRO A 116 -15.32 -4.93 -3.97
N GLY A 117 -14.57 -5.20 -2.91
CA GLY A 117 -14.55 -6.51 -2.26
C GLY A 117 -13.40 -6.59 -1.25
N PRO A 118 -13.24 -7.74 -0.59
CA PRO A 118 -12.07 -7.96 0.23
C PRO A 118 -10.83 -7.79 -0.64
N LEU A 119 -9.77 -7.26 -0.04
CA LEU A 119 -8.45 -7.27 -0.69
C LEU A 119 -8.17 -8.69 -1.19
N PRO A 120 -7.72 -8.83 -2.44
CA PRO A 120 -7.21 -10.11 -2.87
C PRO A 120 -6.21 -10.57 -1.82
N PRO A 121 -6.12 -11.88 -1.56
CA PRO A 121 -5.11 -12.39 -0.65
C PRO A 121 -3.79 -11.71 -1.00
N GLU A 122 -3.13 -11.11 -0.02
CA GLU A 122 -1.80 -10.49 -0.20
C GLU A 122 -0.81 -11.47 -0.85
N GLU A 123 -1.23 -12.69 -0.97
CA GLU A 123 -0.57 -13.89 -1.46
C GLU A 123 -0.59 -14.05 -3.00
N ALA A 124 -1.42 -13.30 -3.73
CA ALA A 124 -1.52 -13.47 -5.18
C ALA A 124 -0.97 -12.26 -5.94
N ILE A 125 -0.05 -12.49 -6.89
CA ILE A 125 0.28 -11.48 -7.90
C ILE A 125 -0.87 -11.44 -8.89
N GLN A 126 -1.57 -10.32 -8.96
CA GLN A 126 -2.63 -10.15 -9.95
C GLN A 126 -2.07 -9.55 -11.24
N VAL A 127 -2.42 -10.15 -12.35
CA VAL A 127 -2.28 -9.58 -13.69
C VAL A 127 -3.67 -9.20 -14.15
N LEU A 128 -3.93 -7.91 -14.24
CA LEU A 128 -5.22 -7.34 -14.60
C LEU A 128 -5.14 -6.73 -15.97
N HIS A 129 -5.99 -7.20 -16.88
CA HIS A 129 -6.22 -6.55 -18.16
C HIS A 129 -7.46 -5.68 -18.02
N TRP A 130 -7.31 -4.41 -18.33
CA TRP A 130 -8.39 -3.43 -18.33
C TRP A 130 -8.95 -3.29 -19.73
N GLU A 131 -10.23 -3.64 -19.88
CA GLU A 131 -10.98 -3.55 -21.15
C GLU A 131 -12.12 -2.52 -21.04
N GLY A 132 -11.83 -1.34 -20.49
CA GLY A 132 -12.83 -0.32 -20.21
C GLY A 132 -13.61 -0.61 -18.92
N GLU A 133 -14.88 -1.00 -19.00
CA GLU A 133 -15.67 -1.35 -17.81
C GLU A 133 -15.44 -2.78 -17.30
N ARG A 134 -14.69 -3.59 -18.03
CA ARG A 134 -14.43 -4.99 -17.73
C ARG A 134 -12.97 -5.20 -17.34
N PHE A 135 -12.79 -6.06 -16.35
CA PHE A 135 -11.46 -6.57 -15.96
C PHE A 135 -11.41 -8.07 -16.20
N SER A 136 -10.41 -8.52 -16.92
CA SER A 136 -9.99 -9.90 -16.82
C SER A 136 -8.83 -10.00 -15.84
N ALA A 137 -8.99 -10.82 -14.81
CA ALA A 137 -7.98 -10.99 -13.78
C ALA A 137 -7.38 -12.40 -13.87
N ARG A 138 -6.06 -12.48 -13.91
CA ARG A 138 -5.31 -13.71 -13.75
C ARG A 138 -4.50 -13.62 -12.46
N SER A 139 -4.77 -14.49 -11.50
CA SER A 139 -3.98 -14.60 -10.29
C SER A 139 -2.87 -15.62 -10.49
N LEU A 140 -1.64 -15.24 -10.13
CA LEU A 140 -0.55 -16.16 -9.94
C LEU A 140 -0.54 -16.53 -8.44
N PRO A 141 -0.91 -17.79 -8.07
CA PRO A 141 -0.95 -18.21 -6.67
C PRO A 141 0.49 -18.41 -6.18
N LEU A 142 1.07 -17.38 -5.61
CA LEU A 142 2.39 -17.40 -4.98
C LEU A 142 2.25 -16.77 -3.61
N PRO A 143 1.85 -17.56 -2.60
CA PRO A 143 1.70 -17.05 -1.26
C PRO A 143 3.04 -16.53 -0.74
N LEU A 144 3.01 -15.33 -0.17
CA LEU A 144 4.07 -14.79 0.64
C LEU A 144 3.55 -14.77 2.09
N GLU A 145 3.80 -15.87 2.79
CA GLU A 145 3.39 -16.00 4.19
C GLU A 145 4.14 -14.97 5.04
N GLU A 146 3.39 -14.24 5.87
CA GLU A 146 4.00 -13.34 6.84
C GLU A 146 4.79 -14.16 7.88
N PRO A 147 6.02 -13.76 8.22
CA PRO A 147 6.80 -14.48 9.21
C PRO A 147 6.12 -14.36 10.57
N SER A 148 5.94 -15.48 11.24
CA SER A 148 5.43 -15.56 12.61
C SER A 148 6.52 -16.10 13.51
N ALA A 149 6.73 -15.45 14.65
CA ALA A 149 7.66 -15.95 15.66
C ALA A 149 7.05 -17.11 16.50
N GLU A 150 5.77 -17.43 16.29
CA GLU A 150 5.10 -18.50 17.02
C GLU A 150 5.59 -19.88 16.54
N GLY A 151 6.24 -20.63 17.43
CA GLY A 151 6.62 -22.02 17.20
C GLY A 151 7.92 -22.26 16.44
N GLU A 152 8.60 -21.19 15.98
CA GLU A 152 9.89 -21.26 15.28
C GLU A 152 10.81 -20.12 15.72
N GLY A 153 12.12 -20.29 15.48
CA GLY A 153 13.08 -19.22 15.71
C GLY A 153 12.84 -18.05 14.75
N GLU A 154 13.02 -16.81 15.23
CA GLU A 154 12.87 -15.59 14.43
C GLU A 154 13.70 -15.63 13.11
N ALA A 155 14.93 -16.14 13.19
CA ALA A 155 15.83 -16.25 12.05
C ALA A 155 15.27 -17.17 10.96
N ASP A 156 14.70 -18.33 11.34
CA ASP A 156 14.15 -19.31 10.40
C ASP A 156 12.86 -18.77 9.74
N ALA A 157 12.02 -18.08 10.50
CA ALA A 157 10.83 -17.44 9.98
C ALA A 157 11.18 -16.36 8.93
N LEU A 158 12.18 -15.54 9.21
CA LEU A 158 12.68 -14.51 8.29
C LEU A 158 13.37 -15.12 7.06
N ALA A 159 14.13 -16.20 7.22
CA ALA A 159 14.79 -16.90 6.10
C ALA A 159 13.75 -17.44 5.11
N ARG A 160 12.70 -18.13 5.60
CA ARG A 160 11.62 -18.64 4.75
C ARG A 160 10.85 -17.52 4.07
N PHE A 161 10.59 -16.43 4.78
CA PHE A 161 9.95 -15.27 4.19
C PHE A 161 10.76 -14.70 3.02
N LEU A 162 12.08 -14.52 3.20
CA LEU A 162 12.98 -13.98 2.17
C LEU A 162 13.07 -14.92 0.95
N GLU A 163 13.15 -16.24 1.19
CA GLU A 163 13.10 -17.24 0.11
C GLU A 163 11.77 -17.18 -0.66
N GLY A 164 10.64 -17.08 0.05
CA GLY A 164 9.32 -16.91 -0.55
C GLY A 164 9.21 -15.64 -1.39
N ALA A 165 9.75 -14.52 -0.89
CA ALA A 165 9.80 -13.25 -1.59
C ALA A 165 10.66 -13.33 -2.87
N THR A 166 11.79 -14.04 -2.81
CA THR A 166 12.69 -14.26 -3.96
C THR A 166 11.99 -15.09 -5.04
N ARG A 167 11.36 -16.21 -4.67
CA ARG A 167 10.57 -17.05 -5.62
C ARG A 167 9.44 -16.23 -6.27
N ARG A 168 8.76 -15.40 -5.48
CA ARG A 168 7.71 -14.51 -5.99
C ARG A 168 8.24 -13.49 -6.98
N MET A 169 9.41 -12.90 -6.72
CA MET A 169 10.07 -11.95 -7.63
C MET A 169 10.45 -12.62 -8.97
N ILE A 170 10.95 -13.86 -8.95
CA ILE A 170 11.23 -14.64 -10.17
C ILE A 170 9.96 -14.83 -11.01
N ALA A 171 8.86 -15.25 -10.39
CA ALA A 171 7.60 -15.48 -11.09
C ALA A 171 7.01 -14.18 -11.66
N LEU A 172 7.15 -13.07 -10.93
CA LEU A 172 6.78 -11.74 -11.40
C LEU A 172 7.59 -11.36 -12.63
N SER A 173 8.92 -11.54 -12.60
CA SER A 173 9.83 -11.28 -13.74
C SER A 173 9.44 -12.06 -15.00
N VAL A 174 9.15 -13.36 -14.86
CA VAL A 174 8.67 -14.21 -15.97
C VAL A 174 7.35 -13.69 -16.57
N SER A 175 6.44 -13.25 -15.71
CA SER A 175 5.13 -12.73 -16.12
C SER A 175 5.27 -11.41 -16.88
N ILE A 176 6.11 -10.50 -16.37
CA ILE A 176 6.46 -9.23 -17.02
C ILE A 176 7.07 -9.48 -18.39
N ALA A 177 8.08 -10.35 -18.49
CA ALA A 177 8.75 -10.68 -19.74
C ALA A 177 7.78 -11.23 -20.80
N ARG A 178 6.88 -12.13 -20.40
CA ARG A 178 5.86 -12.70 -21.29
C ARG A 178 4.92 -11.62 -21.83
N MET A 179 4.45 -10.76 -20.95
CA MET A 179 3.51 -9.70 -21.26
C MET A 179 4.12 -8.65 -22.19
N LEU A 180 5.34 -8.20 -21.92
CA LEU A 180 6.02 -7.20 -22.77
C LEU A 180 6.33 -7.75 -24.16
N ARG A 181 6.57 -9.06 -24.29
CA ARG A 181 6.81 -9.72 -25.61
C ARG A 181 5.53 -9.92 -26.41
N SER A 182 4.36 -10.07 -25.77
CA SER A 182 3.10 -10.31 -26.50
C SER A 182 2.64 -9.12 -27.32
N GLY A 183 3.15 -7.92 -27.07
CA GLY A 183 2.71 -6.68 -27.71
C GLY A 183 1.29 -6.31 -27.31
N GLY A 184 0.83 -5.14 -27.68
CA GLY A 184 -0.58 -4.76 -27.57
C GLY A 184 -0.90 -3.66 -26.57
N PRO A 185 -0.61 -3.77 -25.24
CA PRO A 185 -1.05 -2.73 -24.31
C PRO A 185 -0.30 -1.40 -24.53
N ARG A 186 -1.05 -0.29 -24.48
CA ARG A 186 -0.47 1.08 -24.53
C ARG A 186 0.19 1.46 -23.21
N MET A 187 -0.32 0.94 -22.10
CA MET A 187 0.25 1.13 -20.78
C MET A 187 0.44 -0.21 -20.06
N VAL A 188 1.62 -0.38 -19.49
CA VAL A 188 1.94 -1.49 -18.60
C VAL A 188 2.40 -0.91 -17.28
N ALA A 189 1.65 -1.14 -16.22
CA ALA A 189 2.00 -0.70 -14.88
C ALA A 189 2.38 -1.90 -14.01
N ILE A 190 3.57 -1.87 -13.44
CA ILE A 190 4.16 -2.97 -12.68
C ILE A 190 4.47 -2.47 -11.28
N HIS A 191 3.93 -3.12 -10.28
CA HIS A 191 4.35 -2.94 -8.90
C HIS A 191 5.21 -4.13 -8.47
N PHE A 192 6.43 -3.85 -8.04
CA PHE A 192 7.31 -4.87 -7.50
C PHE A 192 6.91 -5.23 -6.06
N ALA A 193 5.77 -5.92 -5.97
CA ALA A 193 5.19 -6.33 -4.70
C ALA A 193 6.19 -7.17 -3.89
N GLY A 194 6.39 -6.78 -2.64
CA GLY A 194 7.31 -7.43 -1.70
C GLY A 194 8.57 -6.63 -1.38
N LEU A 195 8.97 -5.63 -2.18
CA LEU A 195 10.10 -4.75 -1.84
C LEU A 195 9.89 -4.05 -0.50
N ASP A 196 8.73 -3.44 -0.31
CA ASP A 196 8.33 -2.77 0.93
C ASP A 196 8.34 -3.72 2.12
N ARG A 197 7.95 -4.98 1.93
CA ARG A 197 7.97 -6.00 2.97
C ARG A 197 9.40 -6.44 3.32
N ILE A 198 10.29 -6.55 2.33
CA ILE A 198 11.72 -6.80 2.56
C ILE A 198 12.33 -5.64 3.35
N LEU A 199 12.08 -4.40 2.92
CA LEU A 199 12.60 -3.22 3.61
C LEU A 199 12.06 -3.08 5.03
N ALA A 200 10.79 -3.41 5.25
CA ALA A 200 10.19 -3.39 6.59
C ALA A 200 10.84 -4.39 7.56
N ARG A 201 11.31 -5.55 7.08
CA ARG A 201 11.84 -6.62 7.95
C ARG A 201 13.35 -6.67 8.04
N PHE A 202 14.02 -6.31 6.95
CA PHE A 202 15.46 -6.45 6.81
C PHE A 202 16.21 -5.12 6.73
N TYR A 203 15.59 -4.00 7.12
CA TYR A 203 16.24 -2.69 7.09
C TYR A 203 17.52 -2.66 7.92
N GLN A 204 17.50 -3.27 9.11
CA GLN A 204 18.69 -3.35 9.97
C GLN A 204 19.81 -4.18 9.32
N ASP A 205 19.47 -5.29 8.67
CA ASP A 205 20.46 -6.16 7.99
C ASP A 205 21.06 -5.45 6.79
N LEU A 206 20.21 -4.76 6.00
CA LEU A 206 20.69 -3.93 4.88
C LEU A 206 21.61 -2.81 5.37
N SER A 207 21.22 -2.09 6.44
CA SER A 207 22.06 -1.03 7.02
C SER A 207 23.38 -1.56 7.52
N ALA A 208 23.39 -2.74 8.17
CA ALA A 208 24.64 -3.39 8.63
C ALA A 208 25.48 -3.80 7.44
N ALA A 209 24.88 -4.44 6.42
CA ALA A 209 25.56 -4.81 5.18
C ALA A 209 26.20 -3.59 4.49
N PHE A 210 25.51 -2.45 4.44
CA PHE A 210 26.03 -1.20 3.87
C PHE A 210 27.27 -0.69 4.60
N LEU A 211 27.38 -0.96 5.90
CA LEU A 211 28.56 -0.64 6.72
C LEU A 211 29.63 -1.73 6.68
N GLY A 212 29.48 -2.75 5.85
CA GLY A 212 30.42 -3.89 5.79
C GLY A 212 30.32 -4.82 7.02
N ARG A 213 29.19 -4.80 7.72
CA ARG A 213 28.93 -5.64 8.90
C ARG A 213 27.85 -6.66 8.56
N SER A 214 27.92 -7.86 9.13
CA SER A 214 26.80 -8.80 9.13
C SER A 214 26.02 -8.65 10.44
N SER A 215 24.69 -8.60 10.36
CA SER A 215 23.86 -8.53 11.58
C SER A 215 23.28 -9.91 11.94
N ARG A 216 22.50 -10.50 11.04
CA ARG A 216 21.77 -11.77 11.28
C ARG A 216 22.09 -12.85 10.23
N GLY A 217 23.10 -12.65 9.38
CA GLY A 217 23.49 -13.61 8.35
C GLY A 217 22.66 -13.56 7.06
N PHE A 218 21.88 -12.51 6.83
CA PHE A 218 21.02 -12.35 5.65
C PHE A 218 21.70 -11.65 4.47
N ASP A 219 22.99 -11.32 4.53
CA ASP A 219 23.68 -10.53 3.50
C ASP A 219 23.59 -11.18 2.10
N GLU A 220 23.94 -12.46 2.00
CA GLU A 220 23.91 -13.17 0.71
C GLU A 220 22.48 -13.45 0.21
N PRO A 221 21.51 -13.90 1.04
CA PRO A 221 20.13 -14.00 0.64
C PRO A 221 19.51 -12.68 0.18
N LEU A 222 19.82 -11.56 0.85
CA LEU A 222 19.37 -10.23 0.42
C LEU A 222 20.02 -9.80 -0.89
N ARG A 223 21.32 -10.05 -1.06
CA ARG A 223 22.00 -9.80 -2.33
C ARG A 223 21.35 -10.58 -3.47
N GLN A 224 21.02 -11.84 -3.25
CA GLN A 224 20.33 -12.67 -4.25
C GLN A 224 18.94 -12.11 -4.57
N PHE A 225 18.16 -11.70 -3.57
CA PHE A 225 16.84 -11.07 -3.79
C PHE A 225 16.95 -9.81 -4.65
N PHE A 226 17.86 -8.89 -4.31
CA PHE A 226 18.03 -7.64 -5.06
C PHE A 226 18.58 -7.87 -6.48
N ARG A 227 19.41 -8.89 -6.70
CA ARG A 227 19.84 -9.28 -8.06
C ARG A 227 18.66 -9.79 -8.89
N VAL A 228 17.85 -10.67 -8.36
CA VAL A 228 16.64 -11.16 -9.06
C VAL A 228 15.67 -10.01 -9.39
N PHE A 229 15.52 -9.08 -8.47
CA PHE A 229 14.73 -7.86 -8.71
C PHE A 229 15.36 -7.00 -9.82
N ASP A 230 16.64 -6.75 -9.78
CA ASP A 230 17.37 -5.95 -10.77
C ASP A 230 17.37 -6.60 -12.18
N ASP A 231 17.47 -7.92 -12.26
CA ASP A 231 17.31 -8.68 -13.51
C ASP A 231 15.91 -8.51 -14.11
N ALA A 232 14.89 -8.40 -13.28
CA ALA A 232 13.52 -8.09 -13.74
C ALA A 232 13.46 -6.68 -14.33
N VAL A 233 14.10 -5.70 -13.70
CA VAL A 233 14.22 -4.33 -14.25
C VAL A 233 15.00 -4.35 -15.57
N GLY A 234 16.13 -5.05 -15.63
CA GLY A 234 16.94 -5.23 -16.86
C GLY A 234 16.12 -5.81 -18.01
N THR A 235 15.29 -6.81 -17.74
CA THR A 235 14.36 -7.40 -18.72
C THR A 235 13.38 -6.35 -19.26
N VAL A 236 12.82 -5.51 -18.40
CA VAL A 236 11.94 -4.41 -18.82
C VAL A 236 12.69 -3.44 -19.71
N LEU A 237 13.88 -3.01 -19.30
CA LEU A 237 14.69 -2.05 -20.06
C LEU A 237 15.05 -2.56 -21.46
N ASP A 238 15.48 -3.81 -21.57
CA ASP A 238 15.86 -4.42 -22.84
C ASP A 238 14.68 -4.54 -23.83
N LEU A 239 13.51 -4.92 -23.31
CA LEU A 239 12.31 -5.02 -24.14
C LEU A 239 11.76 -3.64 -24.51
N SER A 240 11.79 -2.69 -23.58
CA SER A 240 11.29 -1.33 -23.81
C SER A 240 12.18 -0.55 -24.79
N ARG A 241 13.50 -0.72 -24.76
CA ARG A 241 14.43 -0.10 -25.73
C ARG A 241 14.13 -0.56 -27.15
N LYS A 242 13.89 -1.85 -27.34
CA LYS A 242 13.56 -2.42 -28.67
C LYS A 242 12.27 -1.87 -29.24
N SER A 243 11.32 -1.51 -28.38
CA SER A 243 10.02 -0.96 -28.77
C SER A 243 9.98 0.57 -28.77
N GLY A 244 11.01 1.26 -28.25
CA GLY A 244 11.03 2.72 -28.12
C GLY A 244 10.07 3.25 -27.05
N ASP A 245 9.76 2.44 -26.02
CA ASP A 245 8.80 2.77 -24.97
C ASP A 245 9.33 3.88 -24.05
N LEU A 246 8.42 4.62 -23.42
CA LEU A 246 8.71 5.47 -22.27
C LEU A 246 8.68 4.61 -21.01
N VAL A 247 9.81 4.50 -20.33
CA VAL A 247 9.92 3.86 -19.02
C VAL A 247 9.88 4.93 -17.95
N VAL A 248 8.94 4.77 -17.01
CA VAL A 248 8.79 5.62 -15.83
C VAL A 248 8.96 4.76 -14.58
N LEU A 249 10.01 5.01 -13.85
CA LEU A 249 10.26 4.37 -12.57
C LEU A 249 9.97 5.38 -11.46
N TYR A 250 9.28 4.94 -10.40
CA TYR A 250 9.05 5.78 -9.24
C TYR A 250 9.06 4.98 -7.94
N SER A 251 9.46 5.63 -6.89
CA SER A 251 9.18 5.25 -5.50
C SER A 251 8.71 6.49 -4.77
N ALA A 252 7.49 6.49 -4.26
CA ALA A 252 6.94 7.68 -3.61
C ALA A 252 7.35 7.80 -2.13
N HIS A 253 8.00 6.76 -1.59
CA HIS A 253 8.53 6.74 -0.24
C HIS A 253 9.84 5.95 -0.17
N GLY A 254 10.55 6.09 0.95
CA GLY A 254 11.71 5.30 1.32
C GLY A 254 11.48 4.52 2.62
N PHE A 255 12.55 4.00 3.19
CA PHE A 255 12.56 3.35 4.50
C PHE A 255 13.70 3.88 5.36
N GLY A 256 13.48 3.85 6.67
CA GLY A 256 14.46 4.11 7.71
C GLY A 256 14.27 3.16 8.88
N PRO A 257 15.05 3.29 9.98
CA PRO A 257 14.91 2.40 11.13
C PRO A 257 13.53 2.52 11.79
N ALA A 258 12.95 1.38 12.16
CA ALA A 258 11.78 1.29 13.04
C ALA A 258 12.25 0.92 14.44
N ARG A 259 11.88 1.70 15.44
CA ARG A 259 12.26 1.46 16.85
C ARG A 259 11.08 1.22 17.76
N ARG A 260 9.95 1.85 17.47
CA ARG A 260 8.74 1.79 18.29
C ARG A 260 7.49 1.72 17.43
N ILE A 261 6.38 1.33 18.00
CA ILE A 261 5.05 1.32 17.39
C ILE A 261 4.15 2.26 18.19
N LEU A 262 3.34 3.07 17.52
CA LEU A 262 2.25 3.85 18.10
C LEU A 262 0.92 3.32 17.55
N ASN A 263 -0.01 2.93 18.42
CA ASN A 263 -1.34 2.47 18.07
C ASN A 263 -2.40 3.54 18.39
N LEU A 264 -3.02 4.13 17.36
CA LEU A 264 -4.02 5.19 17.53
C LEU A 264 -5.30 4.69 18.23
N ASN A 265 -5.74 3.46 17.93
CA ASN A 265 -6.93 2.93 18.59
C ASN A 265 -6.66 2.60 20.09
N ALA A 266 -5.47 2.10 20.43
CA ALA A 266 -5.08 1.93 21.83
C ALA A 266 -5.00 3.29 22.56
N PHE A 267 -4.51 4.34 21.89
CA PHE A 267 -4.54 5.70 22.44
C PHE A 267 -5.98 6.19 22.65
N LEU A 268 -6.89 6.03 21.71
CA LEU A 268 -8.29 6.41 21.87
C LEU A 268 -9.00 5.59 22.96
N LEU A 269 -8.66 4.31 23.09
CA LEU A 269 -9.15 3.43 24.15
C LEU A 269 -8.68 3.91 25.53
N SER A 270 -7.41 4.24 25.70
CA SER A 270 -6.84 4.75 26.96
C SER A 270 -7.48 6.07 27.42
N ARG A 271 -7.97 6.87 26.49
CA ARG A 271 -8.71 8.12 26.72
C ARG A 271 -10.21 7.91 27.02
N GLY A 272 -10.75 6.70 26.75
CA GLY A 272 -12.18 6.41 26.81
C GLY A 272 -12.99 6.96 25.63
N ASP A 273 -12.34 7.46 24.56
CA ASP A 273 -12.99 7.89 23.33
C ASP A 273 -13.37 6.68 22.44
N LEU A 274 -12.63 5.58 22.54
CA LEU A 274 -12.98 4.25 22.02
C LEU A 274 -13.41 3.35 23.16
N CYS A 275 -14.49 2.60 22.98
CA CYS A 275 -15.01 1.67 23.97
C CYS A 275 -15.10 0.25 23.39
N LEU A 276 -14.75 -0.75 24.19
CA LEU A 276 -14.89 -2.17 23.84
C LEU A 276 -16.17 -2.74 24.48
N ARG A 277 -16.76 -3.73 23.82
CA ARG A 277 -17.88 -4.50 24.36
C ARG A 277 -17.43 -5.32 25.57
N SER A 278 -18.30 -5.52 26.54
CA SER A 278 -18.03 -6.37 27.71
C SER A 278 -17.69 -7.79 27.24
N GLY A 279 -16.52 -8.30 27.65
CA GLY A 279 -16.04 -9.65 27.27
C GLY A 279 -15.14 -9.70 26.03
N ALA A 280 -14.96 -8.62 25.30
CA ALA A 280 -14.10 -8.59 24.11
C ALA A 280 -12.66 -9.07 24.36
N GLY A 281 -12.06 -8.72 25.51
CA GLY A 281 -10.74 -9.20 25.93
C GLY A 281 -10.67 -10.71 26.21
N LYS A 282 -11.75 -11.32 26.72
CA LYS A 282 -11.80 -12.78 26.99
C LYS A 282 -11.96 -13.59 25.72
N GLU A 283 -12.70 -13.08 24.73
CA GLU A 283 -12.85 -13.72 23.42
C GLU A 283 -11.54 -13.68 22.61
N SER A 284 -10.73 -12.62 22.74
CA SER A 284 -9.41 -12.53 22.14
C SER A 284 -8.45 -13.57 22.71
N LEU A 285 -8.41 -13.75 24.04
CA LEU A 285 -7.63 -14.79 24.73
C LEU A 285 -8.05 -16.20 24.31
N LEU A 286 -9.37 -16.46 24.19
CA LEU A 286 -9.88 -17.75 23.70
C LEU A 286 -9.49 -18.02 22.23
N ARG A 287 -9.39 -16.98 21.39
CA ARG A 287 -8.91 -17.12 20.00
C ARG A 287 -7.41 -17.41 19.95
N GLU A 288 -6.60 -16.74 20.73
CA GLU A 288 -5.16 -17.00 20.83
C GLU A 288 -4.86 -18.45 21.27
N VAL A 289 -5.64 -18.98 22.20
CA VAL A 289 -5.52 -20.38 22.68
C VAL A 289 -6.11 -21.37 21.67
N ALA A 290 -7.21 -21.02 20.99
CA ALA A 290 -7.89 -21.91 20.04
C ALA A 290 -7.22 -21.95 18.65
N ALA A 291 -6.58 -20.87 18.20
CA ALA A 291 -5.95 -20.80 16.89
C ALA A 291 -4.84 -21.83 16.64
N PRO A 292 -3.92 -22.10 17.59
CA PRO A 292 -2.93 -23.17 17.47
C PRO A 292 -3.59 -24.57 17.42
N VAL A 293 -4.62 -24.80 18.22
CA VAL A 293 -5.35 -26.09 18.30
C VAL A 293 -6.11 -26.37 16.99
N LEU A 294 -6.76 -25.37 16.42
CA LEU A 294 -7.45 -25.49 15.13
C LEU A 294 -6.48 -25.69 13.94
N ARG A 295 -5.27 -25.11 14.02
CA ARG A 295 -4.19 -25.34 13.03
C ARG A 295 -3.59 -26.73 13.16
N SER A 296 -3.42 -27.25 14.39
CA SER A 296 -2.87 -28.59 14.63
C SER A 296 -3.78 -29.72 14.14
N MET A 297 -5.07 -29.49 14.02
CA MET A 297 -6.06 -30.45 13.54
C MET A 297 -6.04 -30.68 12.03
N ARG A 298 -5.14 -30.05 11.25
CA ARG A 298 -4.99 -30.25 9.79
C ARG A 298 -6.32 -30.32 9.03
N ILE A 299 -7.32 -29.54 9.42
CA ILE A 299 -8.58 -29.49 8.69
C ILE A 299 -8.35 -28.65 7.43
N GLU A 300 -8.24 -29.33 6.28
CA GLU A 300 -8.12 -28.69 4.96
C GLU A 300 -9.25 -27.67 4.78
N ARG A 301 -8.89 -26.41 4.49
CA ARG A 301 -9.83 -25.31 4.23
C ARG A 301 -10.92 -25.67 3.21
N GLY A 302 -10.63 -26.59 2.27
CA GLY A 302 -11.61 -27.12 1.30
C GLY A 302 -12.70 -28.02 1.91
N ARG A 303 -12.46 -28.71 3.02
CA ARG A 303 -13.46 -29.52 3.73
C ARG A 303 -14.40 -28.66 4.56
N VAL A 304 -13.86 -27.64 5.23
CA VAL A 304 -14.65 -26.65 5.98
C VAL A 304 -15.63 -25.97 5.03
N LYS A 305 -15.17 -25.51 3.86
CA LYS A 305 -16.03 -24.85 2.86
C LYS A 305 -17.18 -25.73 2.35
N ARG A 306 -16.98 -27.05 2.26
CA ARG A 306 -18.01 -28.02 1.84
C ARG A 306 -19.03 -28.33 2.96
N ILE A 307 -18.61 -28.36 4.21
CA ILE A 307 -19.50 -28.54 5.37
C ILE A 307 -20.37 -27.30 5.59
N LEU A 308 -19.81 -26.12 5.32
CA LEU A 308 -20.43 -24.79 5.50
C LEU A 308 -21.36 -24.40 4.33
N ALA A 309 -21.33 -25.10 3.21
CA ALA A 309 -22.21 -24.89 2.05
C ALA A 309 -23.63 -25.47 2.19
N ARG A 310 -24.03 -25.98 3.37
CA ARG A 310 -25.38 -26.48 3.61
C ARG A 310 -26.35 -25.30 3.83
N PRO A 311 -27.57 -25.33 3.24
CA PRO A 311 -28.58 -24.31 3.46
C PRO A 311 -28.92 -24.17 4.96
N GLY A 312 -28.92 -22.95 5.46
CA GLY A 312 -29.12 -22.62 6.88
C GLY A 312 -27.84 -22.43 7.71
N LEU A 313 -26.68 -22.91 7.22
CA LEU A 313 -25.38 -22.64 7.86
C LEU A 313 -24.68 -21.40 7.26
N SER A 314 -25.07 -20.95 6.06
CA SER A 314 -24.48 -19.77 5.40
C SER A 314 -24.63 -18.51 6.24
N GLU A 315 -25.79 -18.28 6.84
CA GLU A 315 -26.00 -17.12 7.73
C GLU A 315 -25.23 -17.21 9.05
N ALA A 316 -25.00 -18.44 9.56
CA ALA A 316 -24.15 -18.65 10.72
C ALA A 316 -22.67 -18.50 10.36
N VAL A 317 -22.29 -18.78 9.10
CA VAL A 317 -20.92 -18.62 8.56
C VAL A 317 -20.66 -17.19 8.19
N ASP A 318 -21.62 -16.47 7.64
CA ASP A 318 -21.50 -15.01 7.40
C ASP A 318 -21.44 -14.25 8.74
N ARG A 319 -22.18 -14.70 9.77
CA ARG A 319 -22.03 -14.23 11.15
C ARG A 319 -20.69 -14.66 11.78
N ALA A 320 -20.23 -15.87 11.57
CA ALA A 320 -18.93 -16.33 12.03
C ALA A 320 -17.79 -15.75 11.20
N GLY A 321 -17.96 -15.55 9.89
CA GLY A 321 -17.04 -14.83 9.02
C GLY A 321 -16.89 -13.36 9.41
N SER A 322 -17.98 -12.71 9.82
CA SER A 322 -17.93 -11.36 10.39
C SER A 322 -17.27 -11.35 11.78
N LEU A 323 -17.38 -12.42 12.56
CA LEU A 323 -16.68 -12.61 13.82
C LEU A 323 -15.18 -12.92 13.62
N PHE A 324 -14.80 -13.49 12.46
CA PHE A 324 -13.40 -13.78 12.11
C PHE A 324 -12.69 -12.64 11.38
N SER A 325 -13.40 -11.61 10.90
CA SER A 325 -12.83 -10.66 9.94
C SER A 325 -12.49 -9.29 10.49
N SER A 326 -12.87 -8.90 11.69
CA SER A 326 -12.43 -7.58 12.19
C SER A 326 -12.52 -7.40 13.70
N GLU A 327 -11.44 -6.90 14.28
CA GLU A 327 -11.38 -6.35 15.64
C GLU A 327 -12.43 -5.23 15.87
N ILE A 328 -12.92 -4.60 14.81
CA ILE A 328 -14.05 -3.65 14.80
C ILE A 328 -15.32 -4.25 15.42
N GLY A 329 -15.54 -5.56 15.30
CA GLY A 329 -16.65 -6.27 15.94
C GLY A 329 -16.62 -6.21 17.48
N HIS A 330 -15.47 -5.92 18.08
CA HIS A 330 -15.30 -5.77 19.53
C HIS A 330 -15.62 -4.37 20.04
N PHE A 331 -15.82 -3.38 19.14
CA PHE A 331 -16.12 -2.01 19.55
C PHE A 331 -17.58 -1.87 20.01
N ASP A 332 -17.77 -1.14 21.10
CA ASP A 332 -19.10 -0.68 21.53
C ASP A 332 -19.41 0.66 20.87
N TRP A 333 -20.01 0.59 19.70
CA TRP A 333 -20.33 1.76 18.89
C TRP A 333 -21.28 2.75 19.58
N SER A 334 -22.12 2.27 20.49
CA SER A 334 -23.06 3.13 21.23
C SER A 334 -22.37 4.03 22.26
N ARG A 335 -21.13 3.72 22.60
CA ARG A 335 -20.29 4.45 23.57
C ARG A 335 -19.03 5.05 22.96
N THR A 336 -18.63 4.57 21.78
CA THR A 336 -17.43 5.05 21.07
C THR A 336 -17.68 6.42 20.47
N ARG A 337 -16.80 7.37 20.77
CA ARG A 337 -16.82 8.75 20.27
C ARG A 337 -15.85 8.97 19.09
N ALA A 338 -14.72 8.25 19.08
CA ALA A 338 -13.72 8.32 18.04
C ALA A 338 -13.04 6.95 17.84
N PHE A 339 -12.61 6.67 16.61
CA PHE A 339 -11.93 5.42 16.23
C PHE A 339 -11.05 5.65 14.99
N SER A 340 -10.16 4.69 14.69
CA SER A 340 -9.35 4.70 13.47
C SER A 340 -9.63 3.47 12.61
N LEU A 341 -9.70 3.67 11.29
CA LEU A 341 -9.75 2.64 10.26
C LEU A 341 -8.53 2.70 9.32
N THR A 342 -7.60 3.59 9.62
CA THR A 342 -6.33 3.77 8.90
C THR A 342 -5.21 3.92 9.91
N ARG A 343 -3.96 3.92 9.47
CA ARG A 343 -2.83 4.10 10.40
C ARG A 343 -2.71 5.53 10.91
N THR A 344 -3.13 6.51 10.09
CA THR A 344 -2.93 7.93 10.37
C THR A 344 -4.21 8.71 10.65
N GLY A 345 -5.37 8.15 10.32
CA GLY A 345 -6.63 8.88 10.37
C GLY A 345 -7.50 8.55 11.57
N ILE A 346 -8.13 9.56 12.17
CA ILE A 346 -9.12 9.42 13.25
C ILE A 346 -10.47 9.89 12.76
N ILE A 347 -11.47 9.05 12.97
CA ILE A 347 -12.86 9.28 12.60
C ILE A 347 -13.66 9.59 13.86
N LEU A 348 -14.42 10.67 13.87
CA LEU A 348 -15.35 11.00 14.93
C LEU A 348 -16.70 10.33 14.63
N ASN A 349 -17.33 9.74 15.63
CA ASN A 349 -18.57 8.98 15.51
C ASN A 349 -19.79 9.91 15.54
N ILE A 350 -20.10 10.55 14.41
CA ILE A 350 -21.04 11.67 14.30
C ILE A 350 -22.49 11.19 14.21
N ARG A 351 -23.37 11.79 15.00
CA ARG A 351 -24.84 11.57 14.95
C ARG A 351 -25.41 12.01 13.60
N GLY A 352 -26.28 11.19 13.04
CA GLY A 352 -26.92 11.46 11.75
C GLY A 352 -26.05 11.09 10.54
N ILE A 353 -24.74 10.80 10.75
CA ILE A 353 -23.85 10.27 9.72
C ILE A 353 -23.60 8.79 9.97
N GLU A 354 -23.28 8.42 11.21
CA GLU A 354 -23.01 7.04 11.60
C GLU A 354 -24.25 6.37 12.17
N SER A 355 -24.39 5.05 11.96
CA SER A 355 -25.56 4.28 12.42
C SER A 355 -25.76 4.32 13.95
N HIS A 356 -24.66 4.43 14.72
CA HIS A 356 -24.65 4.58 16.16
C HIS A 356 -23.84 5.81 16.59
N GLY A 357 -23.99 6.92 15.87
CA GLY A 357 -23.26 8.15 16.16
C GLY A 357 -23.54 8.66 17.58
N THR A 358 -22.47 9.06 18.27
CA THR A 358 -22.51 9.52 19.67
C THR A 358 -22.21 10.99 19.83
N VAL A 359 -21.51 11.60 18.86
CA VAL A 359 -21.05 12.99 18.88
C VAL A 359 -21.96 13.86 18.04
N ASN A 360 -22.45 14.97 18.59
CA ASN A 360 -23.26 15.91 17.80
C ASN A 360 -22.38 16.68 16.80
N PRO A 361 -22.86 16.88 15.55
CA PRO A 361 -22.12 17.67 14.56
C PRO A 361 -21.97 19.12 15.01
N GLY A 362 -20.89 19.78 14.58
CA GLY A 362 -20.59 21.17 14.84
C GLY A 362 -19.74 21.38 16.10
N PRO A 363 -20.22 22.15 17.12
CA PRO A 363 -19.35 22.54 18.25
C PRO A 363 -18.79 21.37 19.06
N GLU A 364 -19.58 20.31 19.33
CA GLU A 364 -19.12 19.14 20.06
C GLU A 364 -18.08 18.34 19.23
N GLU A 365 -18.34 18.18 17.95
CA GLU A 365 -17.41 17.55 17.01
C GLU A 365 -16.05 18.27 17.02
N ARG A 366 -16.06 19.60 16.88
CA ARG A 366 -14.83 20.41 16.89
C ARG A 366 -14.11 20.35 18.22
N ALA A 367 -14.83 20.47 19.34
CA ALA A 367 -14.24 20.39 20.67
C ALA A 367 -13.59 19.02 20.94
N LEU A 368 -14.25 17.92 20.56
CA LEU A 368 -13.68 16.59 20.70
C LEU A 368 -12.44 16.41 19.81
N GLY A 369 -12.52 16.86 18.56
CA GLY A 369 -11.40 16.74 17.64
C GLY A 369 -10.18 17.54 18.13
N GLU A 370 -10.36 18.77 18.61
CA GLU A 370 -9.25 19.55 19.20
C GLU A 370 -8.68 18.88 20.46
N ALA A 371 -9.51 18.34 21.35
CA ALA A 371 -9.04 17.64 22.54
C ALA A 371 -8.24 16.37 22.21
N ILE A 372 -8.61 15.64 21.14
CA ILE A 372 -7.85 14.49 20.62
C ILE A 372 -6.54 14.98 19.99
N ARG A 373 -6.59 16.02 19.18
CA ARG A 373 -5.41 16.60 18.52
C ARG A 373 -4.35 17.05 19.53
N GLU A 374 -4.75 17.84 20.53
CA GLU A 374 -3.85 18.33 21.57
C GLU A 374 -3.25 17.15 22.37
N ALA A 375 -4.08 16.18 22.78
CA ALA A 375 -3.60 15.01 23.51
C ALA A 375 -2.62 14.14 22.70
N LEU A 376 -2.78 14.05 21.38
CA LEU A 376 -1.81 13.36 20.51
C LEU A 376 -0.49 14.10 20.39
N LEU A 377 -0.53 15.44 20.30
CA LEU A 377 0.68 16.28 20.23
C LEU A 377 1.46 16.26 21.53
N ASP A 378 0.76 16.11 22.67
CA ASP A 378 1.36 16.01 24.00
C ASP A 378 1.71 14.57 24.41
N LEU A 379 1.34 13.58 23.59
CA LEU A 379 1.57 12.18 23.90
C LEU A 379 3.06 11.84 23.94
N GLU A 380 3.53 11.42 25.12
CA GLU A 380 4.92 11.00 25.35
C GLU A 380 5.03 9.49 25.48
N ASP A 381 6.00 8.89 24.81
CA ASP A 381 6.34 7.48 24.98
C ASP A 381 7.17 7.32 26.28
N PRO A 382 6.64 6.64 27.31
CA PRO A 382 7.31 6.52 28.60
C PRO A 382 8.64 5.75 28.52
N ALA A 383 8.85 4.94 27.48
CA ALA A 383 10.10 4.19 27.31
C ALA A 383 11.23 5.05 26.73
N THR A 384 10.91 6.12 26.01
CA THR A 384 11.91 6.94 25.30
C THR A 384 11.93 8.39 25.74
N GLY A 385 10.89 8.87 26.42
CA GLY A 385 10.67 10.29 26.74
C GLY A 385 10.40 11.18 25.51
N ARG A 386 10.09 10.57 24.36
CA ARG A 386 9.83 11.32 23.11
C ARG A 386 8.34 11.54 22.90
N ARG A 387 8.02 12.67 22.27
CA ARG A 387 6.69 12.95 21.73
C ARG A 387 6.72 12.64 20.23
N PRO A 388 6.20 11.47 19.80
CA PRO A 388 6.36 11.04 18.43
C PRO A 388 5.48 11.78 17.44
N VAL A 389 4.33 12.32 17.84
CA VAL A 389 3.41 13.02 16.94
C VAL A 389 3.80 14.50 16.89
N ARG A 390 4.07 15.01 15.69
CA ARG A 390 4.49 16.39 15.45
C ARG A 390 3.41 17.27 14.87
N GLU A 391 2.52 16.67 14.05
CA GLU A 391 1.43 17.40 13.40
C GLU A 391 0.20 16.53 13.25
N VAL A 392 -0.94 17.06 13.70
CA VAL A 392 -2.27 16.50 13.47
C VAL A 392 -3.14 17.60 12.89
N VAL A 393 -3.79 17.31 11.76
CA VAL A 393 -4.57 18.31 11.02
C VAL A 393 -5.98 17.82 10.74
N TRP A 394 -6.92 18.75 10.61
CA TRP A 394 -8.25 18.46 10.09
C TRP A 394 -8.20 18.17 8.60
N ARG A 395 -9.05 17.23 8.13
CA ARG A 395 -9.11 16.84 6.72
C ARG A 395 -9.39 18.00 5.77
N ASP A 396 -10.20 18.98 6.21
CA ASP A 396 -10.58 20.16 5.44
C ASP A 396 -9.43 21.20 5.31
N ALA A 397 -8.39 21.10 6.13
CA ALA A 397 -7.16 21.87 5.98
C ALA A 397 -6.18 21.26 4.96
N LEU A 398 -6.32 19.94 4.67
CA LEU A 398 -5.44 19.23 3.74
C LEU A 398 -6.07 19.02 2.37
N PHE A 399 -7.38 18.78 2.32
CA PHE A 399 -8.06 18.31 1.14
C PHE A 399 -9.31 19.14 0.85
N ALA A 400 -9.63 19.26 -0.43
CA ALA A 400 -10.88 19.80 -0.94
C ALA A 400 -11.43 18.83 -2.01
N GLY A 401 -12.74 18.79 -2.15
CA GLY A 401 -13.39 18.00 -3.21
C GLY A 401 -14.51 17.07 -2.71
N PRO A 402 -15.15 16.34 -3.63
CA PRO A 402 -16.33 15.54 -3.34
C PRO A 402 -16.05 14.32 -2.45
N GLY A 403 -14.80 13.87 -2.34
CA GLY A 403 -14.39 12.75 -1.49
C GLY A 403 -14.16 13.12 -0.03
N LEU A 404 -14.13 14.43 0.30
CA LEU A 404 -13.82 14.91 1.65
C LEU A 404 -14.68 14.28 2.77
N PRO A 405 -16.00 14.09 2.63
CA PRO A 405 -16.82 13.50 3.70
C PRO A 405 -16.45 12.05 4.06
N GLU A 406 -15.77 11.35 3.16
CA GLU A 406 -15.39 9.93 3.32
C GLU A 406 -14.02 9.76 3.99
N LEU A 407 -13.27 10.87 4.13
CA LEU A 407 -11.96 10.89 4.77
C LEU A 407 -12.09 10.98 6.30
N PRO A 408 -11.10 10.47 7.07
CA PRO A 408 -11.00 10.68 8.50
C PRO A 408 -11.06 12.17 8.86
N HIS A 409 -11.63 12.52 10.01
CA HIS A 409 -11.77 13.90 10.46
C HIS A 409 -10.43 14.55 10.82
N LEU A 410 -9.56 13.78 11.51
CA LEU A 410 -8.20 14.18 11.86
C LEU A 410 -7.20 13.25 11.19
N ILE A 411 -6.06 13.80 10.79
CA ILE A 411 -4.98 13.07 10.13
C ILE A 411 -3.67 13.41 10.81
N VAL A 412 -2.97 12.39 11.31
CA VAL A 412 -1.59 12.50 11.74
C VAL A 412 -0.74 12.67 10.49
N ARG A 413 -0.28 13.90 10.26
CA ARG A 413 0.44 14.28 9.04
C ARG A 413 1.94 14.11 9.18
N ASP A 414 2.48 14.47 10.35
CA ASP A 414 3.90 14.32 10.64
C ASP A 414 4.12 13.70 12.02
N TRP A 415 5.07 12.80 12.08
CA TRP A 415 5.48 12.10 13.30
C TRP A 415 6.97 11.72 13.24
N ASP A 416 7.53 11.35 14.38
CA ASP A 416 8.88 10.80 14.44
C ASP A 416 8.93 9.51 13.60
N PRO A 417 9.68 9.52 12.50
CA PRO A 417 9.67 8.41 11.57
C PRO A 417 10.28 7.11 12.12
N GLU A 418 10.94 7.11 13.27
CA GLU A 418 11.34 5.89 13.98
C GLU A 418 10.17 5.16 14.65
N TYR A 419 8.96 5.79 14.69
CA TYR A 419 7.72 5.19 15.14
C TYR A 419 6.89 4.69 13.96
N LEU A 420 6.56 3.40 13.96
CA LEU A 420 5.56 2.84 13.06
C LEU A 420 4.18 3.18 13.60
N LEU A 421 3.33 3.73 12.76
CA LEU A 421 1.90 3.80 13.07
C LEU A 421 1.29 2.43 12.79
N GLU A 422 0.69 1.83 13.81
CA GLU A 422 0.16 0.46 13.75
C GLU A 422 -1.09 0.38 12.87
N ASP A 423 -1.26 -0.77 12.26
CA ASP A 423 -2.46 -1.09 11.52
C ASP A 423 -3.67 -1.10 12.47
N TRP A 424 -4.75 -0.43 12.10
CA TRP A 424 -6.00 -0.34 12.84
C TRP A 424 -6.61 -1.71 13.21
N ARG A 425 -6.25 -2.75 12.45
CA ARG A 425 -6.67 -4.14 12.68
C ARG A 425 -6.05 -4.79 13.91
N LYS A 426 -5.09 -4.15 14.56
CA LYS A 426 -4.36 -4.67 15.72
C LYS A 426 -4.70 -3.90 16.99
N VAL A 427 -5.99 -3.75 17.31
CA VAL A 427 -6.45 -3.01 18.49
C VAL A 427 -6.50 -3.88 19.74
N VAL A 428 -6.73 -5.16 19.56
CA VAL A 428 -6.82 -6.14 20.67
C VAL A 428 -5.84 -7.28 20.37
N PRO A 429 -4.81 -7.51 21.13
CA PRO A 429 -4.73 -7.51 22.59
C PRO A 429 -3.76 -6.51 23.22
N SER A 430 -3.32 -5.48 22.52
CA SER A 430 -2.37 -4.54 23.10
C SER A 430 -3.11 -3.39 23.78
N ASP A 431 -3.31 -3.47 25.10
CA ASP A 431 -3.70 -2.32 25.93
C ASP A 431 -2.62 -1.22 25.94
N SER A 432 -1.56 -1.39 25.17
CA SER A 432 -0.42 -0.50 25.15
C SER A 432 -0.48 0.46 23.96
N VAL A 433 -0.47 1.74 24.24
CA VAL A 433 -0.37 2.81 23.23
C VAL A 433 0.94 2.69 22.44
N PHE A 434 2.00 2.27 23.13
CA PHE A 434 3.32 2.06 22.54
C PHE A 434 3.79 0.62 22.75
N SER A 435 4.48 0.08 21.72
CA SER A 435 5.09 -1.25 21.80
C SER A 435 6.38 -1.32 20.98
N ASP A 436 7.14 -2.40 21.18
CA ASP A 436 8.31 -2.69 20.35
C ASP A 436 7.89 -3.38 19.05
N PRO A 437 8.53 -3.07 17.92
CA PRO A 437 8.23 -3.74 16.65
C PRO A 437 8.77 -5.19 16.69
N VAL A 438 7.88 -6.16 16.45
CA VAL A 438 8.25 -7.57 16.31
C VAL A 438 8.48 -7.88 14.83
N LEU A 439 9.62 -8.50 14.49
CA LEU A 439 10.00 -8.89 13.13
C LEU A 439 9.97 -7.73 12.10
N ARG A 440 10.02 -6.49 12.56
CA ARG A 440 10.08 -5.30 11.73
C ARG A 440 11.20 -4.40 12.20
N THR A 441 12.14 -4.09 11.29
CA THR A 441 13.28 -3.21 11.57
C THR A 441 13.26 -1.93 10.73
N GLY A 442 12.34 -1.86 9.77
CA GLY A 442 12.15 -0.73 8.86
C GLY A 442 10.83 -0.02 9.00
N SER A 443 10.84 1.30 8.92
CA SER A 443 9.69 2.20 8.90
C SER A 443 9.68 3.04 7.63
N PRO A 444 8.53 3.22 6.97
CA PRO A 444 8.42 4.08 5.79
C PRO A 444 8.83 5.52 6.07
N ARG A 445 9.44 6.19 5.07
CA ARG A 445 9.91 7.58 5.10
C ARG A 445 9.36 8.38 3.92
N PRO A 446 9.07 9.66 4.06
CA PRO A 446 8.53 10.49 2.98
C PRO A 446 9.61 10.92 1.96
N SER A 447 10.56 10.05 1.63
CA SER A 447 11.63 10.30 0.66
C SER A 447 11.39 9.50 -0.61
N GLY A 448 10.85 10.15 -1.62
CA GLY A 448 10.56 9.53 -2.91
C GLY A 448 11.39 10.09 -4.05
N PHE A 449 11.44 9.36 -5.16
CA PHE A 449 12.05 9.80 -6.41
C PHE A 449 11.32 9.23 -7.62
N TYR A 450 11.58 9.83 -8.79
CA TYR A 450 11.17 9.29 -10.07
C TYR A 450 12.35 9.28 -11.05
N CYS A 451 12.24 8.46 -12.08
CA CYS A 451 13.15 8.44 -13.21
C CYS A 451 12.35 8.26 -14.50
N PHE A 452 12.54 9.17 -15.46
CA PHE A 452 12.05 9.03 -16.82
C PHE A 452 13.17 8.56 -17.75
N SER A 453 12.93 7.50 -18.55
CA SER A 453 13.88 6.97 -19.51
C SER A 453 13.18 6.53 -20.79
N GLY A 454 13.80 6.78 -21.93
CA GLY A 454 13.29 6.37 -23.25
C GLY A 454 13.89 7.19 -24.38
N ALA A 455 13.90 6.62 -25.59
CA ALA A 455 14.30 7.34 -26.78
C ALA A 455 13.24 8.39 -27.13
N GLY A 456 13.63 9.66 -27.22
CA GLY A 456 12.72 10.74 -27.60
C GLY A 456 11.85 11.24 -26.45
N LEU A 457 12.41 11.34 -25.23
CA LEU A 457 11.77 12.04 -24.11
C LEU A 457 11.38 13.46 -24.53
N PRO A 458 10.11 13.87 -24.38
CA PRO A 458 9.68 15.24 -24.58
C PRO A 458 10.45 16.21 -23.66
N ASP A 459 10.71 17.44 -24.10
CA ASP A 459 11.46 18.43 -23.32
C ASP A 459 10.86 18.68 -21.95
N ARG A 460 9.53 18.64 -21.81
CA ARG A 460 8.80 18.76 -20.53
C ARG A 460 9.14 17.67 -19.51
N LEU A 461 9.63 16.51 -19.96
CA LEU A 461 10.08 15.40 -19.12
C LEU A 461 11.58 15.45 -18.82
N ARG A 462 12.36 16.28 -19.53
CA ARG A 462 13.82 16.38 -19.36
C ARG A 462 14.26 17.26 -18.19
N SER A 463 13.34 17.99 -17.55
CA SER A 463 13.67 18.85 -16.41
C SER A 463 13.59 18.07 -15.10
N PRO A 464 14.73 17.87 -14.39
CA PRO A 464 14.77 17.22 -13.08
C PRO A 464 14.30 18.21 -11.99
N ARG A 465 13.00 18.25 -11.72
CA ARG A 465 12.40 19.06 -10.67
C ARG A 465 11.61 18.20 -9.69
N SER A 466 11.33 18.73 -8.50
CA SER A 466 10.38 18.06 -7.59
C SER A 466 9.01 17.94 -8.24
N ARG A 467 8.38 16.77 -8.08
CA ARG A 467 7.06 16.45 -8.62
C ARG A 467 6.20 15.72 -7.59
N THR A 468 4.91 15.73 -7.84
CA THR A 468 3.92 14.91 -7.12
C THR A 468 3.44 13.76 -8.02
N LEU A 469 2.81 12.75 -7.43
CA LEU A 469 2.21 11.64 -8.22
C LEU A 469 1.12 12.11 -9.19
N PRO A 470 0.20 13.03 -8.82
CA PRO A 470 -0.75 13.61 -9.78
C PRO A 470 -0.07 14.35 -10.94
N GLU A 471 1.03 15.08 -10.71
CA GLU A 471 1.77 15.73 -11.80
C GLU A 471 2.39 14.72 -12.75
N ILE A 472 2.94 13.59 -12.25
CA ILE A 472 3.43 12.50 -13.11
C ILE A 472 2.28 11.91 -13.92
N ALA A 473 1.14 11.64 -13.28
CA ALA A 473 -0.06 11.13 -13.98
C ALA A 473 -0.52 12.05 -15.11
N ALA A 474 -0.55 13.37 -14.87
CA ALA A 474 -0.90 14.37 -15.89
C ALA A 474 0.09 14.36 -17.06
N LEU A 475 1.40 14.32 -16.78
CA LEU A 475 2.43 14.24 -17.82
C LEU A 475 2.31 12.98 -18.67
N LEU A 476 2.00 11.82 -18.05
CA LEU A 476 1.78 10.57 -18.78
C LEU A 476 0.49 10.61 -19.62
N SER A 477 -0.59 11.19 -19.08
CA SER A 477 -1.83 11.40 -19.82
C SER A 477 -1.62 12.26 -21.05
N ASP A 478 -0.88 13.36 -20.93
CA ASP A 478 -0.55 14.24 -22.06
C ASP A 478 0.34 13.54 -23.06
N PHE A 479 1.35 12.81 -22.60
CA PHE A 479 2.24 12.05 -23.47
C PHE A 479 1.48 11.03 -24.32
N LEU A 480 0.52 10.32 -23.74
CA LEU A 480 -0.34 9.37 -24.45
C LEU A 480 -1.34 10.08 -25.36
N GLY A 481 -1.86 11.26 -24.96
CA GLY A 481 -2.82 12.05 -25.74
C GLY A 481 -2.19 12.81 -26.93
N ASP A 482 -1.00 13.37 -26.77
CA ASP A 482 -0.31 14.11 -27.85
C ASP A 482 0.08 13.22 -29.02
N ARG A 483 0.36 11.94 -28.77
CA ARG A 483 0.74 10.98 -29.82
C ARG A 483 -0.46 10.40 -30.58
N ASP A 484 -1.66 10.43 -30.04
CA ASP A 484 -2.87 10.15 -30.80
C ASP A 484 -3.13 11.19 -31.89
N LYS A 485 -2.65 12.43 -31.70
CA LYS A 485 -2.73 13.51 -32.72
C LYS A 485 -1.66 13.42 -33.80
N SER A 486 -0.59 12.64 -33.62
CA SER A 486 0.54 12.51 -34.55
C SER A 486 0.47 11.27 -35.44
N LEU A 487 -0.57 10.45 -35.34
CA LEU A 487 -0.86 9.42 -36.34
C LEU A 487 -1.46 10.09 -37.59
N PRO A 488 -0.85 9.96 -38.78
CA PRO A 488 -1.45 10.48 -40.00
C PRO A 488 -2.79 9.77 -40.26
N ALA A 489 -3.80 10.57 -40.56
CA ALA A 489 -5.15 10.12 -40.89
C ALA A 489 -5.27 9.28 -42.18
N ASP A 490 -4.15 8.95 -42.83
CA ASP A 490 -4.10 8.27 -44.12
C ASP A 490 -3.29 6.95 -44.01
N LEU A 491 -3.96 5.90 -43.58
CA LEU A 491 -3.62 4.55 -44.06
C LEU A 491 -4.73 4.14 -45.03
N PRO A 492 -4.40 3.88 -46.33
CA PRO A 492 -5.39 3.39 -47.27
C PRO A 492 -5.89 2.03 -46.81
N GLN A 493 -7.22 1.90 -46.73
CA GLN A 493 -7.88 0.62 -46.56
C GLN A 493 -7.53 -0.22 -47.78
N GLY A 494 -6.62 -1.17 -47.60
CA GLY A 494 -6.24 -2.13 -48.63
C GLY A 494 -7.43 -2.97 -49.04
N SER A 495 -7.74 -2.89 -50.29
CA SER A 495 -8.65 -3.74 -51.06
C SER A 495 -8.27 -5.23 -50.98
#